data_484d5eeeaadcc334ba0e04d94181a2be
#
_entry.id   484d5eeeaadcc334ba0e04d94181a2be
#
_cell.length_a   1.000
_cell.length_b   1.000
_cell.length_c   1.000
_cell.angle_alpha   90.00
_cell.angle_beta   90.00
_cell.angle_gamma   90.00
#
_symmetry.space_group_name_H-M   'P 1'
#
loop_
_entity.id
_entity.type
_entity.pdbx_description
1 polymer ?
#
loop_
_entity_poly.entity_id
_entity_poly.type
_entity_poly.pdbx_seq_one_letter_code
_entity_poly.pdbx_strand_id
1 'polypeptide(L)'
;MPFRIDNQQDKDRVRLHAAGELSGRQAERVLREQIVRGVADCGHVVLDVSEVTVIDAGCLAVIEAGLGDWLSVEGGGPYLRTLLSRGRT
;
A
#
# COMPACT_ATOMS: atom_id res chain seq x y z
N MET A 1 3.27 -13.74 10.22
CA MET A 1 2.89 -13.20 10.33
C MET A 1 2.98 -12.30 9.96
N PRO A 2 3.51 -12.18 9.92
CA PRO A 2 2.90 -11.13 9.92
C PRO A 2 3.33 -10.00 9.16
N PHE A 3 2.50 -9.09 9.12
CA PHE A 3 2.73 -7.85 8.44
C PHE A 3 2.64 -6.72 9.45
N ARG A 4 3.12 -5.55 9.03
CA ARG A 4 3.06 -4.36 9.85
C ARG A 4 2.82 -3.17 8.94
N ILE A 5 1.90 -2.31 9.32
CA ILE A 5 1.62 -1.08 8.59
C ILE A 5 1.64 0.06 9.58
N ASP A 6 2.60 0.96 9.43
CA ASP A 6 2.74 2.12 10.30
C ASP A 6 2.29 3.37 9.56
N ASN A 7 1.59 4.23 10.26
CA ASN A 7 1.09 5.48 9.71
C ASN A 7 2.00 6.61 10.17
N GLN A 8 2.51 7.38 9.23
CA GLN A 8 3.29 8.57 9.52
C GLN A 8 2.65 9.74 8.79
N GLN A 9 2.33 10.76 9.54
CA GLN A 9 1.76 11.95 8.93
C GLN A 9 2.87 12.94 8.67
N ASP A 10 2.98 13.38 7.43
CA ASP A 10 4.01 14.32 7.03
C ASP A 10 3.29 15.48 6.36
N LYS A 11 3.42 16.66 6.90
CA LYS A 11 2.83 17.92 6.39
C LYS A 11 1.49 17.75 5.66
N ASP A 12 1.54 17.46 4.37
CA ASP A 12 0.36 17.37 3.53
C ASP A 12 -0.01 15.96 3.14
N ARG A 13 0.72 14.97 3.65
CA ARG A 13 0.55 13.59 3.20
C ARG A 13 0.50 12.64 4.35
N VAL A 14 -0.18 11.53 4.11
CA VAL A 14 -0.09 10.38 5.00
C VAL A 14 0.84 9.39 4.32
N ARG A 15 1.85 8.95 5.05
CA ARG A 15 2.78 7.95 4.57
C ARG A 15 2.53 6.66 5.34
N LEU A 16 2.25 5.61 4.63
CA LEU A 16 2.06 4.28 5.22
C LEU A 16 3.29 3.44 4.92
N HIS A 17 3.94 2.97 5.97
CA HIS A 17 5.09 2.10 5.83
C HIS A 17 4.66 0.67 6.10
N ALA A 18 4.66 -0.15 5.06
CA ALA A 18 4.27 -1.54 5.17
C ALA A 18 5.51 -2.43 5.20
N ALA A 19 5.44 -3.50 5.97
CA ALA A 19 6.55 -4.43 6.10
C ALA A 19 6.01 -5.83 6.27
N GLY A 20 6.80 -6.82 5.86
CA GLY A 20 6.48 -8.22 6.07
C GLY A 20 5.61 -8.81 4.99
N GLU A 21 4.71 -9.70 5.37
CA GLU A 21 3.88 -10.44 4.43
C GLU A 21 2.49 -9.82 4.33
N LEU A 22 2.24 -9.11 3.25
CA LEU A 22 0.91 -8.57 2.98
C LEU A 22 0.08 -9.65 2.31
N SER A 23 -0.45 -10.55 3.12
CA SER A 23 -1.26 -11.64 2.61
C SER A 23 -2.38 -11.97 3.59
N GLY A 24 -3.48 -12.48 3.06
CA GLY A 24 -4.62 -12.88 3.84
C GLY A 24 -5.62 -11.75 4.04
N ARG A 25 -6.79 -12.11 4.52
CA ARG A 25 -7.90 -11.18 4.67
C ARG A 25 -7.59 -10.05 5.66
N GLN A 26 -6.89 -10.38 6.72
CA GLN A 26 -6.59 -9.39 7.73
C GLN A 26 -5.66 -8.32 7.19
N ALA A 27 -4.63 -8.73 6.44
CA ALA A 27 -3.72 -7.78 5.83
C ALA A 27 -4.46 -6.90 4.83
N GLU A 28 -5.31 -7.51 4.02
CA GLU A 28 -6.09 -6.78 3.05
C GLU A 28 -6.99 -5.74 3.71
N ARG A 29 -7.67 -6.14 4.79
CA ARG A 29 -8.56 -5.25 5.52
C ARG A 29 -7.81 -4.07 6.13
N VAL A 30 -6.71 -4.35 6.82
CA VAL A 30 -5.94 -3.31 7.48
C VAL A 30 -5.37 -2.34 6.44
N LEU A 31 -4.85 -2.88 5.36
CA LEU A 31 -4.29 -2.05 4.30
C LEU A 31 -5.37 -1.12 3.72
N ARG A 32 -6.55 -1.66 3.42
CA ARG A 32 -7.64 -0.87 2.89
C ARG A 32 -8.08 0.22 3.86
N GLU A 33 -8.23 -0.13 5.13
CA GLU A 33 -8.68 0.82 6.14
C GLU A 33 -7.69 1.97 6.31
N GLN A 34 -6.40 1.66 6.32
CA GLN A 34 -5.38 2.68 6.49
C GLN A 34 -5.33 3.61 5.27
N ILE A 35 -5.47 3.06 4.08
CA ILE A 35 -5.49 3.87 2.87
C ILE A 35 -6.71 4.79 2.87
N VAL A 36 -7.89 4.24 3.16
CA VAL A 36 -9.12 5.03 3.17
C VAL A 36 -9.03 6.16 4.19
N ARG A 37 -8.52 5.85 5.37
CA ARG A 37 -8.36 6.85 6.42
C ARG A 37 -7.39 7.95 6.00
N GLY A 38 -6.28 7.57 5.40
CA GLY A 38 -5.29 8.54 4.94
C GLY A 38 -5.84 9.44 3.85
N VAL A 39 -6.59 8.87 2.92
CA VAL A 39 -7.21 9.65 1.85
C VAL A 39 -8.23 10.63 2.44
N ALA A 40 -9.02 10.18 3.42
CA ALA A 40 -10.00 11.05 4.06
C ALA A 40 -9.33 12.23 4.78
N ASP A 41 -8.16 11.98 5.37
CA ASP A 41 -7.46 13.02 6.13
C ASP A 41 -6.71 14.01 5.22
N CYS A 42 -6.03 13.50 4.21
CA CYS A 42 -5.11 14.34 3.43
C CYS A 42 -5.34 14.29 1.92
N GLY A 43 -6.24 13.46 1.47
CA GLY A 43 -6.55 13.36 0.04
C GLY A 43 -5.57 12.51 -0.76
N HIS A 44 -4.40 12.22 -0.21
CA HIS A 44 -3.41 11.41 -0.92
C HIS A 44 -2.56 10.64 0.08
N VAL A 45 -2.27 9.40 -0.27
CA VAL A 45 -1.48 8.51 0.58
C VAL A 45 -0.27 8.01 -0.22
N VAL A 46 0.88 7.99 0.43
CA VAL A 46 2.08 7.38 -0.12
C VAL A 46 2.30 6.05 0.63
N LEU A 47 2.35 4.97 -0.10
CA LEU A 47 2.57 3.65 0.48
C LEU A 47 4.00 3.22 0.20
N ASP A 48 4.77 3.04 1.27
CA ASP A 48 6.14 2.59 1.18
C ASP A 48 6.16 1.07 1.37
N VAL A 49 6.58 0.35 0.36
CA VAL A 49 6.61 -1.12 0.38
C VAL A 49 8.03 -1.67 0.34
N SER A 50 9.00 -0.85 0.72
CA SER A 50 10.40 -1.26 0.65
C SER A 50 10.73 -2.45 1.53
N GLU A 51 9.96 -2.68 2.58
CA GLU A 51 10.20 -3.81 3.48
C GLU A 51 9.14 -4.91 3.37
N VAL A 52 8.33 -4.86 2.33
CA VAL A 52 7.36 -5.91 2.08
C VAL A 52 8.07 -7.08 1.41
N THR A 53 7.88 -8.28 1.95
CA THR A 53 8.53 -9.48 1.43
C THR A 53 7.60 -10.30 0.56
N VAL A 54 6.30 -10.25 0.85
CA VAL A 54 5.30 -11.01 0.08
C VAL A 54 4.06 -10.14 -0.05
N ILE A 55 3.42 -10.20 -1.20
CA ILE A 55 2.14 -9.52 -1.38
C ILE A 55 1.23 -10.45 -2.18
N ASP A 56 0.02 -10.69 -1.68
CA ASP A 56 -0.91 -11.56 -2.39
C ASP A 56 -1.82 -10.77 -3.33
N ALA A 57 -2.60 -11.49 -4.11
CA ALA A 57 -3.45 -10.88 -5.11
C ALA A 57 -4.48 -9.93 -4.51
N GLY A 58 -5.01 -10.27 -3.33
CA GLY A 58 -6.00 -9.43 -2.67
C GLY A 58 -5.44 -8.09 -2.25
N CYS A 59 -4.26 -8.12 -1.62
CA CYS A 59 -3.60 -6.89 -1.21
C CYS A 59 -3.14 -6.07 -2.41
N LEU A 60 -2.67 -6.75 -3.45
CA LEU A 60 -2.26 -6.07 -4.67
C LEU A 60 -3.45 -5.35 -5.31
N ALA A 61 -4.62 -5.98 -5.31
CA ALA A 61 -5.81 -5.37 -5.87
C ALA A 61 -6.23 -4.11 -5.11
N VAL A 62 -6.07 -4.11 -3.79
CA VAL A 62 -6.37 -2.93 -2.98
C VAL A 62 -5.47 -1.77 -3.39
N ILE A 63 -4.19 -2.05 -3.59
CA ILE A 63 -3.23 -1.03 -4.01
C ILE A 63 -3.58 -0.52 -5.40
N GLU A 64 -3.84 -1.42 -6.32
CA GLU A 64 -4.12 -1.04 -7.71
C GLU A 64 -5.38 -0.19 -7.84
N ALA A 65 -6.35 -0.43 -6.99
CA ALA A 65 -7.61 0.31 -7.04
C ALA A 65 -7.43 1.80 -6.83
N GLY A 66 -6.44 2.19 -6.02
CA GLY A 66 -6.22 3.61 -5.75
C GLY A 66 -5.01 4.20 -6.45
N LEU A 67 -4.27 3.37 -7.15
CA LEU A 67 -3.00 3.78 -7.71
C LEU A 67 -3.18 4.85 -8.79
N GLY A 68 -2.45 5.94 -8.63
CA GLY A 68 -2.50 7.03 -9.60
C GLY A 68 -3.50 8.12 -9.26
N ASP A 69 -4.56 7.79 -8.52
CA ASP A 69 -5.57 8.77 -8.14
C ASP A 69 -5.28 9.35 -6.77
N TRP A 70 -5.40 8.51 -5.74
CA TRP A 70 -5.17 8.98 -4.38
C TRP A 70 -4.04 8.22 -3.68
N LEU A 71 -3.37 7.33 -4.40
CA LEU A 71 -2.34 6.47 -3.83
C LEU A 71 -1.13 6.43 -4.72
N SER A 72 0.04 6.63 -4.11
CA SER A 72 1.33 6.44 -4.77
C SER A 72 2.07 5.34 -4.03
N VAL A 73 2.91 4.61 -4.73
CA VAL A 73 3.72 3.56 -4.13
C VAL A 73 5.19 3.91 -4.27
N GLU A 74 5.92 3.78 -3.17
CA GLU A 74 7.36 4.01 -3.13
C GLU A 74 8.07 2.76 -2.65
N GLY A 75 9.33 2.64 -2.99
CA GLY A 75 10.12 1.49 -2.59
C GLY A 75 9.74 0.28 -3.42
N GLY A 76 9.96 -0.88 -2.85
CA GLY A 76 9.70 -2.12 -3.56
C GLY A 76 10.74 -2.34 -4.64
N GLY A 77 11.00 -3.59 -4.94
CA GLY A 77 11.94 -3.95 -5.97
C GLY A 77 11.31 -3.91 -7.35
N PRO A 78 12.11 -4.18 -8.38
CA PRO A 78 11.61 -4.24 -9.75
C PRO A 78 10.45 -5.21 -9.91
N TYR A 79 10.47 -6.29 -9.16
CA TYR A 79 9.41 -7.29 -9.20
C TYR A 79 8.05 -6.68 -8.84
N LEU A 80 8.01 -5.95 -7.74
CA LEU A 80 6.76 -5.38 -7.27
C LEU A 80 6.28 -4.29 -8.22
N ARG A 81 7.19 -3.48 -8.73
CA ARG A 81 6.85 -2.46 -9.71
C ARG A 81 6.28 -3.07 -10.98
N THR A 82 6.85 -4.18 -11.40
CA THR A 82 6.35 -4.89 -12.59
C THR A 82 4.93 -5.38 -12.37
N LEU A 83 4.65 -5.95 -11.19
CA LEU A 83 3.31 -6.41 -10.87
C LEU A 83 2.29 -5.28 -10.90
N LEU A 84 2.65 -4.14 -10.31
CA LEU A 84 1.75 -2.99 -10.27
C LEU A 84 1.51 -2.41 -11.65
N SER A 85 2.55 -2.36 -12.46
CA SER A 85 2.43 -1.86 -13.83
C SER A 85 1.51 -2.73 -14.67
N ARG A 86 1.61 -4.05 -14.50
CA ARG A 86 0.77 -4.97 -15.26
C ARG A 86 -0.68 -4.85 -14.90
N GLY A 87 -0.97 -4.55 -13.65
CA GLY A 87 -2.32 -4.39 -13.20
C GLY A 87 -3.02 -3.17 -13.75
N ARG A 88 -2.26 -2.25 -14.33
CA ARG A 88 -2.81 -1.00 -14.83
C ARG A 88 -3.12 -0.99 -16.31
N THR A 89 -2.77 -2.03 -16.99
CA THR A 89 -3.07 -2.06 -18.44
C THR A 89 -4.55 -2.33 -18.75
#